data_8266031e47eefdd58687302b9aab701c
#
_entry.id   8266031e47eefdd58687302b9aab701c
#
_cell.length_a   1.000
_cell.length_b   1.000
_cell.length_c   1.000
_cell.angle_alpha   90.00
_cell.angle_beta   90.00
_cell.angle_gamma   90.00
#
_symmetry.space_group_name_H-M   'P 1'
#
loop_
_entity.id
_entity.type
_entity.pdbx_description
1 polymer ?
#
loop_
_entity_poly.entity_id
_entity_poly.type
_entity_poly.pdbx_seq_one_letter_code
_entity_poly.pdbx_strand_id
1 'polypeptide(L)'
;FRRVLFRSVKITSRPFHYLSSDGFHIYVGKNNYQNEELTFKIATGNDWWFHAKGIPGSHVIVKSEGKELPDRTFEEAAGLAAYYSKGRENEKVEIDYVQKKQVKKVAGAAPGFVIYHTNYSMMATPSNQLEELPS
;
A
#
# COMPACT_ATOMS: atom_id res chain seq x y z
N PHE A 1 -15.96 17.58 27.10
CA PHE A 1 -16.06 17.34 26.34
C PHE A 1 -15.67 16.11 25.81
N ARG A 2 -15.86 15.20 25.74
CA ARG A 2 -15.68 14.04 25.31
C ARG A 2 -15.21 13.77 23.99
N ARG A 3 -15.20 14.64 23.21
CA ARG A 3 -14.80 14.50 21.96
C ARG A 3 -13.39 14.22 21.83
N VAL A 4 -12.58 14.68 22.69
CA VAL A 4 -11.18 14.49 22.64
C VAL A 4 -10.86 13.02 22.72
N LEU A 5 -11.57 12.35 23.57
CA LEU A 5 -11.41 10.96 23.74
C LEU A 5 -11.69 10.22 22.46
N PHE A 6 -12.73 10.61 21.79
CA PHE A 6 -13.10 10.01 20.56
C PHE A 6 -12.01 10.16 19.52
N ARG A 7 -11.40 11.31 19.46
CA ARG A 7 -10.35 11.54 18.54
C ARG A 7 -9.13 10.74 18.85
N SER A 8 -8.84 10.49 20.11
CA SER A 8 -7.70 9.69 20.50
C SER A 8 -7.78 8.30 19.94
N VAL A 9 -8.95 7.73 19.90
CA VAL A 9 -9.14 6.41 19.35
C VAL A 9 -8.74 6.36 17.88
N LYS A 10 -9.10 7.40 17.13
CA LYS A 10 -8.75 7.42 15.73
C LYS A 10 -7.26 7.55 15.52
N ILE A 11 -6.60 8.28 16.38
CA ILE A 11 -5.18 8.51 16.25
C ILE A 11 -4.37 7.26 16.52
N THR A 12 -4.89 6.34 17.31
CA THR A 12 -4.13 5.15 17.66
C THR A 12 -4.03 4.13 16.54
N SER A 13 -4.87 4.24 15.51
CA SER A 13 -4.83 3.28 14.41
C SER A 13 -3.94 3.82 13.30
N ARG A 14 -2.84 3.13 13.05
CA ARG A 14 -1.89 3.54 12.03
C ARG A 14 -1.64 2.42 11.05
N PRO A 15 -1.26 2.74 9.81
CA PRO A 15 -0.94 1.70 8.84
C PRO A 15 0.31 0.93 9.27
N PHE A 16 0.50 -0.25 8.71
CA PHE A 16 1.74 -0.97 8.90
C PHE A 16 2.85 -0.19 8.21
N HIS A 17 4.04 -0.23 8.79
CA HIS A 17 5.18 0.51 8.28
C HIS A 17 6.38 -0.43 8.23
N TYR A 18 6.92 -0.64 7.04
CA TYR A 18 8.05 -1.53 6.83
C TYR A 18 9.20 -0.77 6.18
N LEU A 19 10.39 -1.33 6.30
CA LEU A 19 11.56 -0.80 5.63
C LEU A 19 12.04 -1.85 4.64
N SER A 20 12.22 -1.48 3.38
CA SER A 20 12.72 -2.42 2.38
C SER A 20 14.19 -2.73 2.66
N SER A 21 14.69 -3.81 2.08
CA SER A 21 16.11 -4.16 2.21
C SER A 21 17.02 -3.04 1.69
N ASP A 22 16.51 -2.23 0.79
CA ASP A 22 17.28 -1.12 0.22
C ASP A 22 17.01 0.21 0.91
N GLY A 23 16.27 0.20 2.01
CA GLY A 23 16.09 1.39 2.85
C GLY A 23 14.90 2.27 2.50
N PHE A 24 13.98 1.81 1.68
CA PHE A 24 12.80 2.59 1.33
C PHE A 24 11.67 2.30 2.29
N HIS A 25 10.94 3.33 2.69
CA HIS A 25 9.81 3.19 3.58
C HIS A 25 8.59 2.69 2.81
N ILE A 26 7.91 1.69 3.36
CA ILE A 26 6.75 1.07 2.74
C ILE A 26 5.61 1.11 3.75
N TYR A 27 4.44 1.54 3.31
CA TYR A 27 3.26 1.61 4.17
C TYR A 27 2.16 0.72 3.61
N VAL A 28 1.45 0.03 4.51
CA VAL A 28 0.37 -0.89 4.13
C VAL A 28 -0.88 -0.51 4.89
N GLY A 29 -1.97 -0.26 4.19
CA GLY A 29 -3.23 0.11 4.83
C GLY A 29 -3.90 -1.08 5.50
N LYS A 30 -4.44 -0.87 6.69
CA LYS A 30 -5.13 -1.91 7.45
C LYS A 30 -6.61 -2.03 7.11
N ASN A 31 -7.17 -0.98 6.51
CA ASN A 31 -8.58 -0.96 6.12
C ASN A 31 -8.75 0.06 4.99
N ASN A 32 -9.97 0.15 4.48
CA ASN A 32 -10.23 1.02 3.32
C ASN A 32 -9.98 2.49 3.58
N TYR A 33 -10.21 2.94 4.81
CA TYR A 33 -9.96 4.35 5.14
C TYR A 33 -8.47 4.65 5.13
N GLN A 34 -7.66 3.76 5.68
CA GLN A 34 -6.21 3.92 5.65
C GLN A 34 -5.67 3.79 4.24
N ASN A 35 -6.25 2.88 3.44
CA ASN A 35 -5.85 2.75 2.04
C ASN A 35 -6.03 4.07 1.31
N GLU A 36 -7.18 4.71 1.51
CA GLU A 36 -7.45 5.98 0.86
C GLU A 36 -6.51 7.07 1.34
N GLU A 37 -6.26 7.14 2.63
CA GLU A 37 -5.38 8.15 3.19
C GLU A 37 -3.96 7.96 2.69
N LEU A 38 -3.45 6.73 2.66
CA LEU A 38 -2.12 6.46 2.17
C LEU A 38 -1.98 6.87 0.71
N THR A 39 -2.95 6.52 -0.11
CA THR A 39 -2.85 6.75 -1.54
C THR A 39 -3.03 8.21 -1.91
N PHE A 40 -3.96 8.91 -1.26
CA PHE A 40 -4.32 10.25 -1.69
C PHE A 40 -3.83 11.38 -0.80
N LYS A 41 -3.30 11.06 0.39
CA LYS A 41 -2.77 12.10 1.28
C LYS A 41 -1.31 11.92 1.62
N ILE A 42 -0.83 10.68 1.70
CA ILE A 42 0.56 10.39 2.09
C ILE A 42 1.45 10.23 0.87
N ALA A 43 1.00 9.46 -0.12
CA ALA A 43 1.79 9.23 -1.33
C ALA A 43 1.83 10.49 -2.19
N THR A 44 2.98 10.73 -2.79
CA THR A 44 3.13 11.81 -3.78
C THR A 44 3.26 11.19 -5.16
N GLY A 45 3.20 12.01 -6.21
CA GLY A 45 3.07 11.51 -7.58
C GLY A 45 4.07 10.46 -8.01
N ASN A 46 5.33 10.56 -7.55
CA ASN A 46 6.38 9.64 -7.96
C ASN A 46 6.53 8.43 -7.05
N ASP A 47 5.76 8.35 -5.97
CA ASP A 47 5.75 7.16 -5.13
C ASP A 47 5.05 6.04 -5.86
N TRP A 48 5.27 4.80 -5.40
CA TRP A 48 4.71 3.63 -6.08
C TRP A 48 3.57 3.03 -5.26
N TRP A 49 2.54 2.60 -5.99
CA TRP A 49 1.32 2.02 -5.44
C TRP A 49 1.21 0.58 -5.93
N PHE A 50 0.88 -0.33 -5.01
CA PHE A 50 0.76 -1.77 -5.30
C PHE A 50 -0.56 -2.28 -4.77
N HIS A 51 -1.16 -3.23 -5.50
CA HIS A 51 -2.42 -3.85 -5.06
C HIS A 51 -2.60 -5.18 -5.78
N ALA A 52 -3.15 -6.17 -5.08
CA ALA A 52 -3.45 -7.47 -5.68
C ALA A 52 -4.50 -7.29 -6.78
N LYS A 53 -4.23 -7.86 -7.94
CA LYS A 53 -5.10 -7.69 -9.10
C LYS A 53 -6.42 -8.42 -8.92
N GLY A 54 -7.52 -7.68 -9.01
CA GLY A 54 -8.85 -8.27 -9.06
C GLY A 54 -9.36 -8.92 -7.79
N ILE A 55 -8.63 -8.82 -6.68
CA ILE A 55 -9.09 -9.36 -5.40
C ILE A 55 -8.91 -8.32 -4.31
N PRO A 56 -9.66 -8.44 -3.21
CA PRO A 56 -9.50 -7.49 -2.11
C PRO A 56 -8.12 -7.56 -1.49
N GLY A 57 -7.58 -6.40 -1.16
CA GLY A 57 -6.27 -6.31 -0.53
C GLY A 57 -5.95 -4.90 -0.11
N SER A 58 -4.83 -4.76 0.59
CA SER A 58 -4.35 -3.46 1.06
C SER A 58 -3.69 -2.68 -0.07
N HIS A 59 -3.77 -1.36 0.02
CA HIS A 59 -2.91 -0.50 -0.77
C HIS A 59 -1.53 -0.51 -0.12
N VAL A 60 -0.50 -0.67 -0.93
CA VAL A 60 0.89 -0.65 -0.46
C VAL A 60 1.57 0.52 -1.15
N ILE A 61 2.17 1.40 -0.38
CA ILE A 61 2.83 2.60 -0.88
C ILE A 61 4.31 2.54 -0.56
N VAL A 62 5.15 2.71 -1.59
CA VAL A 62 6.59 2.85 -1.39
C VAL A 62 6.95 4.31 -1.60
N LYS A 63 7.57 4.93 -0.61
CA LYS A 63 8.02 6.31 -0.69
C LYS A 63 9.35 6.35 -1.42
N SER A 64 9.36 6.91 -2.63
CA SER A 64 10.57 6.91 -3.45
C SER A 64 11.55 8.03 -3.06
N GLU A 65 11.03 9.13 -2.53
CA GLU A 65 11.86 10.28 -2.16
C GLU A 65 12.72 10.77 -3.33
N GLY A 66 12.14 10.75 -4.53
CA GLY A 66 12.83 11.24 -5.71
C GLY A 66 13.86 10.28 -6.29
N LYS A 67 13.94 9.05 -5.78
CA LYS A 67 14.91 8.08 -6.24
C LYS A 67 14.24 6.98 -7.04
N GLU A 68 15.02 6.32 -7.89
CA GLU A 68 14.53 5.13 -8.57
C GLU A 68 14.58 3.97 -7.60
N LEU A 69 13.54 3.13 -7.62
CA LEU A 69 13.50 1.97 -6.76
C LEU A 69 14.26 0.81 -7.39
N PRO A 70 15.09 0.11 -6.61
CA PRO A 70 15.72 -1.11 -7.11
C PRO A 70 14.68 -2.23 -7.31
N ASP A 71 15.00 -3.17 -8.17
CA ASP A 71 14.11 -4.30 -8.44
C ASP A 71 13.70 -5.02 -7.15
N ARG A 72 14.65 -5.20 -6.23
CA ARG A 72 14.36 -5.89 -4.99
C ARG A 72 13.29 -5.19 -4.16
N THR A 73 13.29 -3.84 -4.14
CA THR A 73 12.26 -3.10 -3.43
C THR A 73 10.90 -3.31 -4.08
N PHE A 74 10.83 -3.33 -5.42
CA PHE A 74 9.58 -3.65 -6.09
C PHE A 74 9.07 -5.02 -5.69
N GLU A 75 9.97 -6.02 -5.68
CA GLU A 75 9.58 -7.38 -5.32
C GLU A 75 9.10 -7.48 -3.87
N GLU A 76 9.77 -6.78 -2.98
CA GLU A 76 9.41 -6.79 -1.57
C GLU A 76 8.06 -6.13 -1.33
N ALA A 77 7.81 -5.01 -2.00
CA ALA A 77 6.52 -4.33 -1.88
C ALA A 77 5.40 -5.19 -2.46
N ALA A 78 5.65 -5.85 -3.58
CA ALA A 78 4.67 -6.75 -4.17
C ALA A 78 4.39 -7.93 -3.26
N GLY A 79 5.41 -8.45 -2.58
CA GLY A 79 5.23 -9.52 -1.60
C GLY A 79 4.33 -9.09 -0.46
N LEU A 80 4.47 -7.85 0.02
CA LEU A 80 3.60 -7.31 1.05
C LEU A 80 2.17 -7.18 0.54
N ALA A 81 1.99 -6.69 -0.69
CA ALA A 81 0.66 -6.56 -1.26
C ALA A 81 -0.02 -7.93 -1.38
N ALA A 82 0.72 -8.96 -1.72
CA ALA A 82 0.20 -10.32 -1.79
C ALA A 82 -0.15 -10.84 -0.39
N TYR A 83 0.70 -10.57 0.58
CA TYR A 83 0.48 -11.04 1.95
C TYR A 83 -0.75 -10.40 2.57
N TYR A 84 -0.99 -9.12 2.30
CA TYR A 84 -2.14 -8.40 2.84
C TYR A 84 -3.31 -8.38 1.85
N SER A 85 -3.56 -9.51 1.21
CA SER A 85 -4.66 -9.67 0.27
C SER A 85 -5.41 -10.98 0.55
N LYS A 86 -6.53 -11.14 -0.11
CA LYS A 86 -7.29 -12.38 -0.04
C LYS A 86 -6.53 -13.55 -0.66
N GLY A 87 -5.46 -13.28 -1.40
CA GLY A 87 -4.63 -14.34 -2.00
C GLY A 87 -3.48 -14.78 -1.13
N ARG A 88 -3.44 -14.38 0.16
CA ARG A 88 -2.32 -14.68 1.06
C ARG A 88 -1.91 -16.15 1.08
N GLU A 89 -2.87 -17.05 0.99
CA GLU A 89 -2.60 -18.47 1.08
C GLU A 89 -2.18 -19.11 -0.25
N ASN A 90 -2.20 -18.35 -1.32
CA ASN A 90 -1.78 -18.85 -2.62
C ASN A 90 -0.26 -18.81 -2.71
N GLU A 91 0.29 -19.68 -3.56
CA GLU A 91 1.73 -19.70 -3.76
C GLU A 91 2.20 -18.41 -4.42
N LYS A 92 1.43 -17.91 -5.39
CA LYS A 92 1.73 -16.66 -6.08
C LYS A 92 0.46 -15.87 -6.25
N VAL A 93 0.59 -14.54 -6.21
CA VAL A 93 -0.52 -13.62 -6.41
C VAL A 93 -0.08 -12.58 -7.44
N GLU A 94 -0.93 -12.29 -8.40
CA GLU A 94 -0.62 -11.25 -9.37
C GLU A 94 -0.84 -9.89 -8.73
N ILE A 95 0.17 -9.02 -8.81
CA ILE A 95 0.15 -7.70 -8.20
C ILE A 95 0.24 -6.65 -9.28
N ASP A 96 -0.72 -5.72 -9.30
CA ASP A 96 -0.65 -4.54 -10.14
C ASP A 96 0.17 -3.48 -9.42
N TYR A 97 1.01 -2.75 -10.14
CA TYR A 97 1.73 -1.65 -9.55
C TYR A 97 1.93 -0.54 -10.56
N VAL A 98 1.98 0.69 -10.04
CA VAL A 98 2.05 1.87 -10.90
C VAL A 98 2.44 3.05 -10.01
N GLN A 99 2.97 4.11 -10.58
CA GLN A 99 3.22 5.31 -9.80
C GLN A 99 1.90 5.92 -9.36
N LYS A 100 1.88 6.49 -8.17
CA LYS A 100 0.66 7.03 -7.57
C LYS A 100 -0.04 8.03 -8.48
N LYS A 101 0.70 8.79 -9.26
CA LYS A 101 0.11 9.79 -10.15
C LYS A 101 -0.86 9.19 -11.17
N GLN A 102 -0.78 7.88 -11.41
CA GLN A 102 -1.68 7.20 -12.34
C GLN A 102 -2.92 6.65 -11.64
N VAL A 103 -3.00 6.76 -10.32
CA VAL A 103 -4.12 6.23 -9.55
C VAL A 103 -5.11 7.35 -9.31
N LYS A 104 -6.38 7.13 -9.65
CA LYS A 104 -7.41 8.15 -9.57
C LYS A 104 -8.49 7.75 -8.59
N LYS A 105 -8.98 8.73 -7.87
CA LYS A 105 -10.11 8.54 -6.97
C LYS A 105 -11.39 8.68 -7.78
N VAL A 106 -12.38 7.85 -7.43
CA VAL A 106 -13.69 7.91 -8.07
C VAL A 106 -14.64 8.65 -7.13
N ALA A 107 -15.20 9.77 -7.61
CA ALA A 107 -16.10 10.57 -6.80
C ALA A 107 -17.32 9.73 -6.40
N GLY A 108 -17.67 9.80 -5.12
CA GLY A 108 -18.85 9.08 -4.62
C GLY A 108 -18.63 7.60 -4.35
N ALA A 109 -17.46 7.07 -4.65
CA ALA A 109 -17.19 5.66 -4.38
C ALA A 109 -16.77 5.47 -2.93
N ALA A 110 -16.82 4.21 -2.49
CA ALA A 110 -16.40 3.86 -1.13
C ALA A 110 -14.92 4.18 -0.93
N PRO A 111 -14.50 4.44 0.31
CA PRO A 111 -13.10 4.71 0.58
C PRO A 111 -12.20 3.58 0.08
N GLY A 112 -11.08 3.93 -0.50
CA GLY A 112 -10.12 2.95 -1.00
C GLY A 112 -10.40 2.46 -2.40
N PHE A 113 -11.54 2.80 -2.98
CA PHE A 113 -11.86 2.39 -4.34
C PHE A 113 -11.17 3.34 -5.32
N VAL A 114 -10.34 2.79 -6.20
CA VAL A 114 -9.56 3.60 -7.15
C VAL A 114 -9.65 3.02 -8.54
N ILE A 115 -9.29 3.82 -9.53
CA ILE A 115 -9.14 3.33 -10.90
C ILE A 115 -7.76 3.73 -11.40
N TYR A 116 -7.23 2.92 -12.31
CA TYR A 116 -5.98 3.19 -13.00
C TYR A 116 -6.06 2.50 -14.35
N HIS A 117 -5.51 3.13 -15.37
CA HIS A 117 -5.65 2.62 -16.73
C HIS A 117 -4.36 1.98 -17.25
N THR A 118 -3.24 2.44 -16.76
CA THR A 118 -1.94 1.93 -17.16
C THR A 118 -1.23 1.42 -15.92
N ASN A 119 -0.76 0.19 -15.97
CA ASN A 119 -0.06 -0.38 -14.82
C ASN A 119 0.89 -1.46 -15.29
N TYR A 120 1.83 -1.77 -14.42
CA TYR A 120 2.68 -2.95 -14.54
C TYR A 120 2.09 -4.04 -13.66
N SER A 121 2.48 -5.28 -13.92
CA SER A 121 2.05 -6.41 -13.09
C SER A 121 3.21 -7.35 -12.87
N MET A 122 3.22 -8.02 -11.72
CA MET A 122 4.18 -9.09 -11.46
C MET A 122 3.52 -10.14 -10.59
N MET A 123 4.04 -11.37 -10.67
CA MET A 123 3.63 -12.43 -9.77
C MET A 123 4.50 -12.36 -8.54
N ALA A 124 3.90 -12.39 -7.36
CA ALA A 124 4.64 -12.25 -6.11
C ALA A 124 4.28 -13.36 -5.14
N THR A 125 5.28 -13.82 -4.40
CA THR A 125 5.06 -14.77 -3.30
C THR A 125 4.67 -13.94 -2.07
N PRO A 126 3.54 -14.26 -1.43
CA PRO A 126 3.13 -13.52 -0.23
C PRO A 126 4.22 -13.57 0.84
N SER A 127 4.61 -12.41 1.35
CA SER A 127 5.67 -12.35 2.36
C SER A 127 5.58 -11.03 3.13
N ASN A 128 5.81 -11.14 4.46
CA ASN A 128 5.94 -9.95 5.30
C ASN A 128 7.29 -9.98 6.02
N GLN A 129 8.30 -10.62 5.41
CA GLN A 129 9.61 -10.82 6.02
C GLN A 129 10.51 -9.61 5.84
N LEU A 130 10.06 -8.45 6.30
CA LEU A 130 10.84 -7.22 6.27
C LEU A 130 10.89 -6.63 7.67
N GLU A 131 11.79 -5.69 7.88
CA GLU A 131 11.85 -4.99 9.14
C GLU A 131 10.59 -4.15 9.27
N GLU A 132 9.81 -4.40 10.32
CA GLU A 132 8.63 -3.61 10.61
C GLU A 132 9.00 -2.52 11.58
N LEU A 133 8.64 -1.29 11.26
CA LEU A 133 8.98 -0.12 12.06
C LEU A 133 7.79 0.30 12.92
N PRO A 134 8.04 0.96 14.04
CA PRO A 134 6.95 1.49 14.84
C PRO A 134 6.17 2.51 14.02
N SER A 135 4.87 2.49 14.17
CA SER A 135 4.03 3.44 13.42
C SER A 135 3.43 4.48 14.33
#